data_a1af6305817e1daec3d299ba4ad24b56
#
_entry.id   a1af6305817e1daec3d299ba4ad24b56
#
_cell.length_a   1.000
_cell.length_b   1.000
_cell.length_c   1.000
_cell.angle_alpha   90.00
_cell.angle_beta   90.00
_cell.angle_gamma   90.00
#
_symmetry.space_group_name_H-M   'P 1'
#
loop_
_entity.id
_entity.type
_entity.pdbx_description
1 polymer ?
#
loop_
_entity_poly.entity_id
_entity_poly.type
_entity_poly.pdbx_seq_one_letter_code
_entity_poly.pdbx_strand_id
1 'polypeptide(L)'
;MSKQKLTTVFLLFIIVFGVSAQGKFNKFDENDQRHGPWKKYYDGTKLVRYEGTFSHGQEVGTFKFYKRLGKINYLAATKEFNEDGTVQVIYYSLGKKVISKGKMVGENLIGKWVYYHKDSDQVMTSETYDEEGTLHGVKQIYYPHGQLAQEVIYVHGKRENIELYFAENGTVIKKYHYENDQLHGLAKHFNDRGDKILEGTYKRDKRTGLWKWYQNGRIIKEKDYTYIPKFKKKQ
;
A
#
# COMPACT_ATOMS: atom_id res chain seq x y z
N MET A 1 20.57 58.12 73.82
CA MET A 1 20.66 57.95 72.37
C MET A 1 20.11 56.60 72.03
N SER A 2 18.82 56.54 71.65
CA SER A 2 18.10 55.32 71.26
C SER A 2 18.14 55.18 69.78
N LYS A 3 18.71 54.07 69.23
CA LYS A 3 18.71 53.73 67.80
C LYS A 3 17.40 52.99 67.47
N GLN A 4 16.48 53.62 66.80
CA GLN A 4 15.32 52.94 66.17
C GLN A 4 15.79 52.12 64.95
N LYS A 5 15.51 50.82 65.01
CA LYS A 5 15.66 49.93 63.85
C LYS A 5 14.39 50.00 62.99
N LEU A 6 14.54 50.52 61.78
CA LEU A 6 13.48 50.55 60.79
C LEU A 6 13.42 49.16 60.11
N THR A 7 12.35 48.40 60.39
CA THR A 7 12.10 47.10 59.75
C THR A 7 11.27 47.32 58.50
N THR A 8 11.90 47.25 57.34
CA THR A 8 11.22 47.34 56.07
C THR A 8 10.53 45.99 55.76
N VAL A 9 9.21 45.93 55.80
CA VAL A 9 8.41 44.80 55.39
C VAL A 9 8.25 44.82 53.84
N PHE A 10 8.91 43.86 53.18
CA PHE A 10 8.76 43.65 51.73
C PHE A 10 7.49 42.82 51.52
N LEU A 11 6.39 43.47 51.06
CA LEU A 11 5.18 42.76 50.62
C LEU A 11 5.45 42.14 49.24
N LEU A 12 5.66 40.83 49.21
CA LEU A 12 5.77 40.09 47.96
C LEU A 12 4.38 39.89 47.36
N PHE A 13 4.06 40.68 46.33
CA PHE A 13 2.85 40.49 45.55
C PHE A 13 3.08 39.25 44.65
N ILE A 14 2.55 38.11 45.06
CA ILE A 14 2.50 36.90 44.20
C ILE A 14 1.34 37.14 43.20
N ILE A 15 1.67 37.60 42.01
CA ILE A 15 0.73 37.60 40.88
C ILE A 15 0.57 36.12 40.46
N VAL A 16 -0.50 35.49 40.93
CA VAL A 16 -0.96 34.20 40.42
C VAL A 16 -1.54 34.46 39.03
N PHE A 17 -0.71 34.26 37.99
CA PHE A 17 -1.22 34.10 36.65
C PHE A 17 -2.07 32.83 36.64
N GLY A 18 -3.39 32.99 36.73
CA GLY A 18 -4.34 31.93 36.44
C GLY A 18 -4.12 31.47 35.02
N VAL A 19 -3.36 30.38 34.82
CA VAL A 19 -3.34 29.66 33.57
C VAL A 19 -4.74 29.08 33.42
N SER A 20 -5.61 29.80 32.73
CA SER A 20 -6.87 29.26 32.21
C SER A 20 -6.47 28.01 31.41
N ALA A 21 -6.83 26.83 31.90
CA ALA A 21 -6.81 25.60 31.12
C ALA A 21 -7.90 25.67 30.04
N GLN A 22 -7.83 26.68 29.15
CA GLN A 22 -8.61 26.71 27.94
C GLN A 22 -8.27 25.45 27.16
N GLY A 23 -9.33 24.70 26.78
CA GLY A 23 -9.23 23.35 26.19
C GLY A 23 -8.09 23.23 25.19
N LYS A 24 -7.18 22.30 25.47
CA LYS A 24 -5.94 22.07 24.73
C LYS A 24 -6.16 21.70 23.24
N PHE A 25 -7.41 21.36 22.87
CA PHE A 25 -7.82 20.87 21.56
C PHE A 25 -8.87 21.73 20.89
N ASN A 26 -9.00 21.62 19.57
CA ASN A 26 -10.08 22.13 18.72
C ASN A 26 -10.16 23.66 18.72
N LYS A 27 -9.02 24.32 18.54
CA LYS A 27 -8.94 25.77 18.42
C LYS A 27 -8.98 26.21 16.96
N PHE A 28 -9.49 27.41 16.74
CA PHE A 28 -9.44 28.11 15.47
C PHE A 28 -8.43 29.26 15.57
N ASP A 29 -7.84 29.66 14.46
CA ASP A 29 -7.02 30.85 14.34
C ASP A 29 -7.89 32.10 14.10
N GLU A 30 -7.23 33.23 13.85
CA GLU A 30 -7.87 34.53 13.59
C GLU A 30 -8.70 34.58 12.28
N ASN A 31 -8.48 33.63 11.37
CA ASN A 31 -9.20 33.48 10.11
C ASN A 31 -10.27 32.36 10.16
N ASP A 32 -10.66 31.93 11.37
CA ASP A 32 -11.62 30.86 11.63
C ASP A 32 -11.21 29.51 11.00
N GLN A 33 -9.88 29.28 10.86
CA GLN A 33 -9.33 28.04 10.37
C GLN A 33 -8.84 27.15 11.51
N ARG A 34 -8.99 25.84 11.38
CA ARG A 34 -8.50 24.90 12.39
C ARG A 34 -7.00 25.11 12.63
N HIS A 35 -6.61 25.23 13.91
CA HIS A 35 -5.23 25.46 14.27
C HIS A 35 -4.84 24.75 15.57
N GLY A 36 -3.62 24.16 15.60
CA GLY A 36 -3.11 23.42 16.75
C GLY A 36 -3.70 22.00 16.88
N PRO A 37 -3.54 21.36 18.06
CA PRO A 37 -4.04 20.01 18.31
C PRO A 37 -5.55 19.89 18.13
N TRP A 38 -6.00 18.87 17.42
CA TRP A 38 -7.39 18.63 17.07
C TRP A 38 -7.82 17.22 17.40
N LYS A 39 -9.07 17.07 17.90
CA LYS A 39 -9.67 15.78 18.21
C LYS A 39 -11.16 15.79 17.90
N LYS A 40 -11.60 14.86 17.04
CA LYS A 40 -13.01 14.65 16.70
C LYS A 40 -13.49 13.33 17.30
N TYR A 41 -14.70 13.34 17.83
CA TYR A 41 -15.35 12.15 18.38
C TYR A 41 -16.44 11.65 17.43
N TYR A 42 -16.83 10.41 17.58
CA TYR A 42 -18.04 9.88 16.98
C TYR A 42 -19.27 10.50 17.66
N ASP A 43 -20.25 10.89 16.88
CA ASP A 43 -21.44 11.61 17.36
C ASP A 43 -22.15 10.84 18.49
N GLY A 44 -22.52 11.54 19.55
CA GLY A 44 -23.16 11.00 20.75
C GLY A 44 -22.26 10.08 21.60
N THR A 45 -20.94 10.09 21.40
CA THR A 45 -20.01 9.21 22.13
C THR A 45 -18.77 9.96 22.63
N LYS A 46 -17.99 9.29 23.51
CA LYS A 46 -16.64 9.71 23.91
C LYS A 46 -15.54 8.98 23.10
N LEU A 47 -15.92 8.23 22.06
CA LEU A 47 -14.96 7.49 21.23
C LEU A 47 -14.35 8.43 20.20
N VAL A 48 -13.04 8.54 20.21
CA VAL A 48 -12.28 9.36 19.24
C VAL A 48 -12.46 8.77 17.84
N ARG A 49 -12.80 9.62 16.86
CA ARG A 49 -12.86 9.29 15.44
C ARG A 49 -11.53 9.58 14.75
N TYR A 50 -10.94 10.74 15.03
CA TYR A 50 -9.59 11.09 14.61
C TYR A 50 -8.96 12.12 15.54
N GLU A 51 -7.63 12.16 15.54
CA GLU A 51 -6.84 13.19 16.21
C GLU A 51 -5.58 13.51 15.38
N GLY A 52 -5.12 14.76 15.46
CA GLY A 52 -3.96 15.26 14.75
C GLY A 52 -3.70 16.73 15.02
N THR A 53 -2.92 17.39 14.18
CA THR A 53 -2.60 18.81 14.27
C THR A 53 -2.95 19.51 12.97
N PHE A 54 -3.61 20.67 13.10
CA PHE A 54 -3.86 21.57 11.96
C PHE A 54 -2.95 22.78 12.04
N SER A 55 -2.53 23.29 10.89
CA SER A 55 -1.90 24.57 10.71
C SER A 55 -2.69 25.35 9.68
N HIS A 56 -3.39 26.43 10.11
CA HIS A 56 -4.22 27.28 9.24
C HIS A 56 -5.12 26.46 8.28
N GLY A 57 -5.92 25.56 8.87
CA GLY A 57 -6.86 24.71 8.15
C GLY A 57 -6.27 23.46 7.50
N GLN A 58 -4.95 23.38 7.34
CA GLN A 58 -4.26 22.25 6.71
C GLN A 58 -3.82 21.20 7.73
N GLU A 59 -3.94 19.93 7.38
CA GLU A 59 -3.44 18.82 8.18
C GLU A 59 -1.91 18.78 8.13
N VAL A 60 -1.23 18.71 9.29
CA VAL A 60 0.23 18.65 9.39
C VAL A 60 0.67 17.57 10.37
N GLY A 61 1.83 16.96 10.08
CA GLY A 61 2.39 15.89 10.89
C GLY A 61 1.50 14.64 10.90
N THR A 62 1.46 13.94 12.03
CA THR A 62 0.77 12.64 12.11
C THR A 62 -0.67 12.78 12.58
N PHE A 63 -1.61 12.32 11.77
CA PHE A 63 -3.00 12.07 12.12
C PHE A 63 -3.23 10.59 12.44
N LYS A 64 -4.07 10.33 13.45
CA LYS A 64 -4.55 9.00 13.83
C LYS A 64 -6.05 8.91 13.56
N PHE A 65 -6.45 7.89 12.82
CA PHE A 65 -7.84 7.62 12.48
C PHE A 65 -8.30 6.33 13.14
N TYR A 66 -9.45 6.39 13.80
CA TYR A 66 -9.99 5.27 14.54
C TYR A 66 -11.29 4.77 13.91
N LYS A 67 -11.51 3.45 13.89
CA LYS A 67 -12.79 2.84 13.56
C LYS A 67 -13.51 2.41 14.82
N ARG A 68 -14.83 2.62 14.83
CA ARG A 68 -15.72 2.20 15.92
C ARG A 68 -16.16 0.74 15.74
N LEU A 69 -16.11 -0.01 16.82
CA LEU A 69 -16.64 -1.37 16.91
C LEU A 69 -17.49 -1.45 18.21
N GLY A 70 -18.82 -1.29 18.07
CA GLY A 70 -19.72 -1.23 19.21
C GLY A 70 -19.40 -0.10 20.18
N LYS A 71 -18.98 -0.45 21.40
CA LYS A 71 -18.63 0.49 22.50
C LYS A 71 -17.15 0.84 22.57
N ILE A 72 -16.31 0.32 21.69
CA ILE A 72 -14.88 0.64 21.63
C ILE A 72 -14.50 1.22 20.28
N ASN A 73 -13.32 1.82 20.20
CA ASN A 73 -12.66 2.13 18.94
C ASN A 73 -11.26 1.53 18.91
N TYR A 74 -10.70 1.39 17.72
CA TYR A 74 -9.32 0.95 17.51
C TYR A 74 -8.65 1.80 16.44
N LEU A 75 -7.34 1.96 16.54
CA LEU A 75 -6.53 2.65 15.54
C LEU A 75 -6.62 1.90 14.21
N ALA A 76 -7.21 2.53 13.20
CA ALA A 76 -7.41 1.93 11.89
C ALA A 76 -6.41 2.44 10.84
N ALA A 77 -5.93 3.69 11.01
CA ALA A 77 -4.89 4.24 10.13
C ALA A 77 -4.11 5.35 10.82
N THR A 78 -2.85 5.51 10.39
CA THR A 78 -2.07 6.74 10.57
C THR A 78 -1.79 7.36 9.21
N LYS A 79 -1.81 8.70 9.15
CA LYS A 79 -1.40 9.50 8.00
C LYS A 79 -0.39 10.52 8.47
N GLU A 80 0.79 10.54 7.87
CA GLU A 80 1.83 11.54 8.11
C GLU A 80 1.90 12.46 6.90
N PHE A 81 1.52 13.71 7.12
CA PHE A 81 1.47 14.76 6.10
C PHE A 81 2.84 15.42 6.00
N ASN A 82 3.50 15.31 4.85
CA ASN A 82 4.81 15.85 4.57
C ASN A 82 4.73 17.22 3.89
N GLU A 83 5.78 18.02 4.01
CA GLU A 83 5.86 19.35 3.42
C GLU A 83 5.87 19.33 1.87
N ASP A 84 6.29 18.21 1.27
CA ASP A 84 6.26 17.99 -0.19
C ASP A 84 4.88 17.66 -0.75
N GLY A 85 3.83 17.68 0.10
CA GLY A 85 2.46 17.34 -0.27
C GLY A 85 2.17 15.84 -0.32
N THR A 86 3.16 14.99 -0.08
CA THR A 86 2.94 13.55 0.04
C THR A 86 2.41 13.18 1.43
N VAL A 87 1.68 12.08 1.51
CA VAL A 87 1.15 11.54 2.75
C VAL A 87 1.60 10.08 2.91
N GLN A 88 2.39 9.79 3.95
CA GLN A 88 2.70 8.41 4.32
C GLN A 88 1.50 7.80 5.05
N VAL A 89 0.96 6.69 4.56
CA VAL A 89 -0.23 6.04 5.13
C VAL A 89 0.12 4.65 5.63
N ILE A 90 -0.39 4.31 6.81
CA ILE A 90 -0.34 2.95 7.36
C ILE A 90 -1.75 2.57 7.82
N TYR A 91 -2.26 1.44 7.35
CA TYR A 91 -3.53 0.86 7.79
C TYR A 91 -3.30 -0.30 8.75
N TYR A 92 -4.16 -0.41 9.77
CA TYR A 92 -4.05 -1.40 10.83
C TYR A 92 -5.31 -2.26 10.95
N SER A 93 -5.14 -3.53 11.31
CA SER A 93 -6.20 -4.44 11.73
C SER A 93 -6.67 -4.13 13.16
N LEU A 94 -7.78 -4.72 13.56
CA LEU A 94 -8.28 -4.68 14.96
C LEU A 94 -7.20 -5.18 15.94
N GLY A 95 -6.40 -6.18 15.55
CA GLY A 95 -5.27 -6.72 16.31
C GLY A 95 -3.99 -5.85 16.29
N LYS A 96 -4.06 -4.62 15.76
CA LYS A 96 -2.95 -3.67 15.64
C LYS A 96 -1.83 -4.10 14.68
N LYS A 97 -2.04 -5.17 13.89
CA LYS A 97 -1.12 -5.54 12.82
C LYS A 97 -1.27 -4.61 11.63
N VAL A 98 -0.18 -4.32 10.93
CA VAL A 98 -0.20 -3.54 9.69
C VAL A 98 -0.90 -4.38 8.61
N ILE A 99 -1.90 -3.79 7.96
CA ILE A 99 -2.59 -4.38 6.80
C ILE A 99 -1.89 -3.96 5.52
N SER A 100 -1.60 -2.66 5.40
CA SER A 100 -0.92 -2.09 4.24
C SER A 100 -0.27 -0.76 4.59
N LYS A 101 0.73 -0.37 3.79
CA LYS A 101 1.38 0.93 3.90
C LYS A 101 1.93 1.39 2.56
N GLY A 102 2.04 2.70 2.39
CA GLY A 102 2.61 3.34 1.21
C GLY A 102 2.44 4.86 1.25
N LYS A 103 2.76 5.51 0.15
CA LYS A 103 2.60 6.96 -0.01
C LYS A 103 1.40 7.31 -0.88
N MET A 104 0.81 8.47 -0.64
CA MET A 104 -0.27 9.05 -1.43
C MET A 104 0.03 10.52 -1.76
N VAL A 105 -0.53 10.99 -2.88
CA VAL A 105 -0.75 12.41 -3.19
C VAL A 105 -2.23 12.58 -3.48
N GLY A 106 -2.91 13.39 -2.69
CA GLY A 106 -4.37 13.46 -2.73
C GLY A 106 -5.01 12.09 -2.48
N GLU A 107 -5.75 11.56 -3.44
CA GLU A 107 -6.37 10.23 -3.39
C GLU A 107 -5.55 9.14 -4.11
N ASN A 108 -4.49 9.52 -4.84
CA ASN A 108 -3.68 8.60 -5.63
C ASN A 108 -2.62 7.91 -4.78
N LEU A 109 -2.50 6.60 -4.94
CA LEU A 109 -1.37 5.82 -4.43
C LEU A 109 -0.15 6.11 -5.30
N ILE A 110 1.01 6.37 -4.69
CA ILE A 110 2.26 6.63 -5.42
C ILE A 110 3.41 5.79 -4.86
N GLY A 111 4.41 5.52 -5.70
CA GLY A 111 5.58 4.75 -5.31
C GLY A 111 5.23 3.33 -4.84
N LYS A 112 6.03 2.79 -3.94
CA LYS A 112 5.85 1.41 -3.48
C LYS A 112 4.78 1.31 -2.40
N TRP A 113 3.79 0.45 -2.64
CA TRP A 113 2.78 0.00 -1.69
C TRP A 113 3.02 -1.44 -1.28
N VAL A 114 2.85 -1.72 0.03
CA VAL A 114 3.06 -3.04 0.62
C VAL A 114 1.79 -3.45 1.36
N TYR A 115 1.34 -4.66 1.09
CA TYR A 115 0.20 -5.32 1.74
C TYR A 115 0.71 -6.56 2.47
N TYR A 116 0.17 -6.83 3.64
CA TYR A 116 0.62 -7.92 4.51
C TYR A 116 -0.41 -9.05 4.57
N HIS A 117 0.03 -10.26 4.80
CA HIS A 117 -0.86 -11.38 5.11
C HIS A 117 -1.63 -11.10 6.39
N LYS A 118 -2.88 -11.60 6.44
CA LYS A 118 -3.77 -11.39 7.58
C LYS A 118 -3.08 -11.81 8.88
N ASP A 119 -3.10 -10.88 9.86
CA ASP A 119 -2.55 -11.05 11.21
C ASP A 119 -1.06 -11.44 11.24
N SER A 120 -0.30 -11.11 10.19
CA SER A 120 1.12 -11.45 10.00
C SER A 120 1.94 -10.21 9.71
N ASP A 121 3.25 -10.30 9.91
CA ASP A 121 4.23 -9.30 9.47
C ASP A 121 4.88 -9.68 8.12
N GLN A 122 4.45 -10.81 7.53
CA GLN A 122 4.90 -11.25 6.21
C GLN A 122 4.18 -10.48 5.10
N VAL A 123 4.96 -10.01 4.13
CA VAL A 123 4.43 -9.33 2.95
C VAL A 123 3.63 -10.32 2.11
N MET A 124 2.41 -9.93 1.74
CA MET A 124 1.56 -10.64 0.79
C MET A 124 1.77 -10.12 -0.64
N THR A 125 1.77 -8.80 -0.79
CA THR A 125 1.91 -8.17 -2.10
C THR A 125 2.71 -6.87 -1.96
N SER A 126 3.58 -6.59 -2.94
CA SER A 126 4.11 -5.25 -3.16
C SER A 126 3.81 -4.80 -4.58
N GLU A 127 3.43 -3.53 -4.72
CA GLU A 127 3.04 -2.89 -5.97
C GLU A 127 3.76 -1.55 -6.08
N THR A 128 4.01 -1.11 -7.31
CA THR A 128 4.60 0.21 -7.56
C THR A 128 3.66 1.01 -8.45
N TYR A 129 3.41 2.26 -8.06
CA TYR A 129 2.52 3.19 -8.76
C TYR A 129 3.32 4.40 -9.25
N ASP A 130 2.94 4.95 -10.40
CA ASP A 130 3.45 6.23 -10.89
C ASP A 130 2.83 7.43 -10.14
N GLU A 131 3.15 8.63 -10.55
CA GLU A 131 2.66 9.87 -9.92
C GLU A 131 1.16 10.11 -10.17
N GLU A 132 0.60 9.52 -11.23
CA GLU A 132 -0.81 9.57 -11.57
C GLU A 132 -1.64 8.53 -10.81
N GLY A 133 -1.00 7.63 -10.04
CA GLY A 133 -1.65 6.56 -9.29
C GLY A 133 -1.94 5.31 -10.13
N THR A 134 -1.28 5.17 -11.28
CA THR A 134 -1.41 4.02 -12.15
C THR A 134 -0.33 2.98 -11.82
N LEU A 135 -0.68 1.70 -11.82
CA LEU A 135 0.28 0.63 -11.54
C LEU A 135 1.39 0.65 -12.60
N HIS A 136 2.63 0.88 -12.17
CA HIS A 136 3.79 1.02 -13.04
C HIS A 136 5.04 0.48 -12.34
N GLY A 137 5.75 -0.46 -12.97
CA GLY A 137 6.91 -1.14 -12.39
C GLY A 137 6.59 -2.57 -11.95
N VAL A 138 7.33 -3.06 -10.97
CA VAL A 138 7.25 -4.46 -10.54
C VAL A 138 6.13 -4.64 -9.50
N LYS A 139 5.26 -5.62 -9.74
CA LYS A 139 4.34 -6.19 -8.76
C LYS A 139 4.84 -7.57 -8.36
N GLN A 140 4.89 -7.83 -7.06
CA GLN A 140 5.31 -9.10 -6.47
C GLN A 140 4.24 -9.62 -5.52
N ILE A 141 4.00 -10.92 -5.55
CA ILE A 141 3.10 -11.63 -4.63
C ILE A 141 3.92 -12.70 -3.93
N TYR A 142 3.71 -12.88 -2.64
CA TYR A 142 4.47 -13.78 -1.79
C TYR A 142 3.57 -14.81 -1.13
N TYR A 143 4.07 -16.01 -0.92
CA TYR A 143 3.48 -17.02 -0.06
C TYR A 143 3.50 -16.58 1.41
N PRO A 144 2.64 -17.15 2.28
CA PRO A 144 2.58 -16.77 3.70
C PRO A 144 3.90 -16.92 4.46
N HIS A 145 4.79 -17.80 4.03
CA HIS A 145 6.12 -18.01 4.61
C HIS A 145 7.21 -17.08 4.01
N GLY A 146 6.81 -16.14 3.12
CA GLY A 146 7.67 -15.08 2.59
C GLY A 146 8.38 -15.40 1.28
N GLN A 147 8.28 -16.64 0.74
CA GLN A 147 8.80 -16.98 -0.57
C GLN A 147 8.03 -16.26 -1.68
N LEU A 148 8.73 -15.75 -2.70
CA LEU A 148 8.12 -15.14 -3.87
C LEU A 148 7.25 -16.16 -4.62
N ALA A 149 6.01 -15.82 -4.90
CA ALA A 149 5.03 -16.65 -5.61
C ALA A 149 4.83 -16.19 -7.06
N GLN A 150 4.85 -14.86 -7.28
CA GLN A 150 4.65 -14.27 -8.60
C GLN A 150 5.39 -12.94 -8.71
N GLU A 151 5.93 -12.67 -9.89
CA GLU A 151 6.51 -11.39 -10.26
C GLU A 151 6.02 -11.01 -11.66
N VAL A 152 5.57 -9.77 -11.81
CA VAL A 152 5.06 -9.25 -13.08
C VAL A 152 5.39 -7.76 -13.21
N ILE A 153 5.68 -7.32 -14.43
CA ILE A 153 5.98 -5.93 -14.74
C ILE A 153 4.75 -5.27 -15.33
N TYR A 154 4.45 -4.07 -14.84
CA TYR A 154 3.38 -3.20 -15.35
C TYR A 154 3.97 -1.93 -15.97
N VAL A 155 3.38 -1.50 -17.07
CA VAL A 155 3.66 -0.20 -17.71
C VAL A 155 2.32 0.46 -17.97
N HIS A 156 2.08 1.60 -17.33
CA HIS A 156 0.81 2.35 -17.40
C HIS A 156 -0.43 1.45 -17.23
N GLY A 157 -0.44 0.67 -16.14
CA GLY A 157 -1.55 -0.20 -15.75
C GLY A 157 -1.69 -1.50 -16.54
N LYS A 158 -0.82 -1.77 -17.51
CA LYS A 158 -0.86 -2.97 -18.35
C LYS A 158 0.35 -3.86 -18.09
N ARG A 159 0.14 -5.18 -18.08
CA ARG A 159 1.25 -6.14 -18.03
C ARG A 159 2.09 -6.04 -19.28
N GLU A 160 3.39 -5.96 -19.08
CA GLU A 160 4.41 -5.90 -20.11
C GLU A 160 5.57 -6.82 -19.79
N ASN A 161 6.25 -7.32 -20.81
CA ASN A 161 7.41 -8.19 -20.68
C ASN A 161 7.10 -9.54 -20.00
N ILE A 162 7.88 -9.89 -18.98
CA ILE A 162 7.87 -11.20 -18.37
C ILE A 162 7.01 -11.22 -17.11
N GLU A 163 6.19 -12.28 -16.99
CA GLU A 163 5.55 -12.69 -15.77
C GLU A 163 6.08 -14.05 -15.34
N LEU A 164 6.51 -14.16 -14.11
CA LEU A 164 7.06 -15.38 -13.50
C LEU A 164 6.15 -15.86 -12.38
N TYR A 165 5.97 -17.17 -12.30
CA TYR A 165 5.36 -17.87 -11.18
C TYR A 165 6.37 -18.82 -10.57
N PHE A 166 6.37 -18.88 -9.25
CA PHE A 166 7.30 -19.69 -8.48
C PHE A 166 6.53 -20.71 -7.64
N ALA A 167 7.11 -21.88 -7.45
CA ALA A 167 6.68 -22.84 -6.43
C ALA A 167 7.12 -22.37 -5.03
N GLU A 168 6.60 -23.00 -3.98
CA GLU A 168 6.98 -22.67 -2.60
C GLU A 168 8.46 -22.88 -2.28
N ASN A 169 9.15 -23.77 -3.02
CA ASN A 169 10.58 -23.97 -2.93
C ASN A 169 11.43 -22.94 -3.72
N GLY A 170 10.78 -21.94 -4.36
CA GLY A 170 11.42 -20.89 -5.14
C GLY A 170 11.72 -21.25 -6.60
N THR A 171 11.40 -22.45 -7.05
CA THR A 171 11.59 -22.86 -8.45
C THR A 171 10.59 -22.14 -9.36
N VAL A 172 11.06 -21.57 -10.48
CA VAL A 172 10.17 -21.02 -11.50
C VAL A 172 9.35 -22.15 -12.14
N ILE A 173 8.02 -22.05 -12.02
CA ILE A 173 7.07 -23.03 -12.57
C ILE A 173 6.34 -22.56 -13.83
N LYS A 174 6.21 -21.25 -14.03
CA LYS A 174 5.65 -20.69 -15.27
C LYS A 174 6.38 -19.41 -15.64
N LYS A 175 6.57 -19.21 -16.94
CA LYS A 175 7.08 -17.98 -17.52
C LYS A 175 6.22 -17.62 -18.72
N TYR A 176 5.68 -16.40 -18.69
CA TYR A 176 4.89 -15.83 -19.77
C TYR A 176 5.52 -14.52 -20.25
N HIS A 177 5.18 -14.13 -21.47
CA HIS A 177 5.45 -12.81 -22.01
C HIS A 177 4.12 -12.11 -22.28
N TYR A 178 4.08 -10.84 -21.96
CA TYR A 178 2.94 -9.96 -22.19
C TYR A 178 3.36 -8.77 -23.06
N GLU A 179 2.42 -8.34 -23.87
CA GLU A 179 2.47 -7.09 -24.63
C GLU A 179 1.08 -6.44 -24.52
N ASN A 180 1.01 -5.23 -23.94
CA ASN A 180 -0.25 -4.51 -23.74
C ASN A 180 -1.33 -5.35 -23.02
N ASP A 181 -0.97 -6.04 -21.93
CA ASP A 181 -1.83 -6.89 -21.09
C ASP A 181 -2.32 -8.20 -21.77
N GLN A 182 -1.84 -8.50 -22.96
CA GLN A 182 -2.13 -9.73 -23.70
C GLN A 182 -0.94 -10.70 -23.68
N LEU A 183 -1.20 -11.99 -23.52
CA LEU A 183 -0.17 -13.00 -23.72
C LEU A 183 0.38 -12.91 -25.14
N HIS A 184 1.69 -12.63 -25.27
CA HIS A 184 2.37 -12.50 -26.54
C HIS A 184 3.80 -12.99 -26.42
N GLY A 185 4.22 -13.93 -27.29
CA GLY A 185 5.56 -14.51 -27.25
C GLY A 185 5.62 -15.86 -26.56
N LEU A 186 6.82 -16.24 -26.15
CA LEU A 186 7.12 -17.58 -25.63
C LEU A 186 6.56 -17.80 -24.23
N ALA A 187 5.85 -18.93 -24.05
CA ALA A 187 5.42 -19.43 -22.76
C ALA A 187 6.14 -20.73 -22.42
N LYS A 188 6.58 -20.87 -21.17
CA LYS A 188 7.22 -22.09 -20.64
C LYS A 188 6.60 -22.46 -19.31
N HIS A 189 6.38 -23.76 -19.10
CA HIS A 189 6.01 -24.31 -17.80
C HIS A 189 7.04 -25.34 -17.37
N PHE A 190 7.21 -25.42 -16.07
CA PHE A 190 8.15 -26.34 -15.43
C PHE A 190 7.45 -27.05 -14.28
N ASN A 191 7.96 -28.20 -13.85
CA ASN A 191 7.54 -28.81 -12.60
C ASN A 191 8.27 -28.15 -11.42
N ASP A 192 7.99 -28.61 -10.21
CA ASP A 192 8.58 -28.10 -8.95
C ASP A 192 10.09 -28.37 -8.80
N ARG A 193 10.66 -29.21 -9.65
CA ARG A 193 12.10 -29.47 -9.75
C ARG A 193 12.80 -28.61 -10.80
N GLY A 194 12.03 -27.83 -11.60
CA GLY A 194 12.56 -27.01 -12.68
C GLY A 194 12.66 -27.72 -14.02
N ASP A 195 12.19 -28.98 -14.15
CA ASP A 195 12.15 -29.66 -15.44
C ASP A 195 11.06 -29.06 -16.32
N LYS A 196 11.40 -28.72 -17.56
CA LYS A 196 10.42 -28.17 -18.51
C LYS A 196 9.37 -29.22 -18.87
N ILE A 197 8.08 -28.86 -18.74
CA ILE A 197 6.93 -29.73 -19.05
C ILE A 197 6.10 -29.24 -20.22
N LEU A 198 6.21 -27.94 -20.58
CA LEU A 198 5.45 -27.36 -21.68
C LEU A 198 6.18 -26.14 -22.22
N GLU A 199 6.17 -25.97 -23.55
CA GLU A 199 6.49 -24.68 -24.17
C GLU A 199 5.66 -24.45 -25.42
N GLY A 200 5.46 -23.18 -25.77
CA GLY A 200 4.78 -22.75 -27.00
C GLY A 200 4.69 -21.24 -27.05
N THR A 201 4.08 -20.74 -28.09
CA THR A 201 3.98 -19.30 -28.34
C THR A 201 2.53 -18.85 -28.28
N TYR A 202 2.30 -17.70 -27.65
CA TYR A 202 1.06 -16.95 -27.70
C TYR A 202 1.19 -15.77 -28.68
N LYS A 203 0.08 -15.44 -29.31
CA LYS A 203 -0.12 -14.19 -30.06
C LYS A 203 -1.49 -13.64 -29.73
N ARG A 204 -1.53 -12.52 -28.98
CA ARG A 204 -2.79 -11.86 -28.52
C ARG A 204 -3.73 -12.88 -27.84
N ASP A 205 -3.25 -13.47 -26.75
CA ASP A 205 -3.92 -14.48 -25.89
C ASP A 205 -4.24 -15.83 -26.57
N LYS A 206 -3.91 -15.99 -27.85
CA LYS A 206 -4.17 -17.25 -28.59
C LYS A 206 -2.89 -18.04 -28.77
N ARG A 207 -2.96 -19.35 -28.56
CA ARG A 207 -1.86 -20.27 -28.91
C ARG A 207 -1.62 -20.20 -30.40
N THR A 208 -0.34 -20.16 -30.80
CA THR A 208 0.08 -20.19 -32.21
C THR A 208 1.34 -21.03 -32.36
N GLY A 209 1.60 -21.53 -33.58
CA GLY A 209 2.75 -22.35 -33.87
C GLY A 209 2.77 -23.66 -33.10
N LEU A 210 3.95 -24.26 -33.04
CA LEU A 210 4.16 -25.58 -32.46
C LEU A 210 4.25 -25.51 -30.94
N TRP A 211 3.38 -26.25 -30.25
CA TRP A 211 3.39 -26.47 -28.82
C TRP A 211 3.94 -27.84 -28.50
N LYS A 212 4.82 -27.92 -27.48
CA LYS A 212 5.55 -29.13 -27.11
C LYS A 212 5.33 -29.47 -25.65
N TRP A 213 5.00 -30.71 -25.37
CA TRP A 213 4.90 -31.28 -24.02
C TRP A 213 6.11 -32.18 -23.75
N TYR A 214 6.65 -32.13 -22.56
CA TYR A 214 7.84 -32.80 -22.17
C TYR A 214 7.62 -33.72 -20.97
N GLN A 215 8.31 -34.85 -20.93
CA GLN A 215 8.45 -35.73 -19.78
C GLN A 215 9.88 -36.24 -19.74
N ASN A 216 10.55 -36.08 -18.58
CA ASN A 216 11.97 -36.49 -18.41
C ASN A 216 12.89 -35.93 -19.53
N GLY A 217 12.72 -34.65 -19.88
CA GLY A 217 13.52 -33.98 -20.91
C GLY A 217 13.19 -34.37 -22.35
N ARG A 218 12.29 -35.32 -22.57
CA ARG A 218 11.92 -35.80 -23.93
C ARG A 218 10.55 -35.25 -24.32
N ILE A 219 10.37 -34.91 -25.60
CA ILE A 219 9.08 -34.52 -26.16
C ILE A 219 8.18 -35.77 -26.21
N ILE A 220 7.01 -35.68 -25.54
CA ILE A 220 5.99 -36.72 -25.53
C ILE A 220 4.77 -36.37 -26.39
N LYS A 221 4.62 -35.10 -26.73
CA LYS A 221 3.50 -34.62 -27.56
C LYS A 221 3.86 -33.31 -28.21
N GLU A 222 3.43 -33.14 -29.44
CA GLU A 222 3.45 -31.88 -30.17
C GLU A 222 2.08 -31.58 -30.74
N LYS A 223 1.73 -30.30 -30.85
CA LYS A 223 0.51 -29.84 -31.52
C LYS A 223 0.75 -28.47 -32.15
N ASP A 224 0.47 -28.37 -33.43
CA ASP A 224 0.52 -27.10 -34.15
C ASP A 224 -0.82 -26.37 -34.04
N TYR A 225 -0.73 -25.13 -33.57
CA TYR A 225 -1.87 -24.19 -33.44
C TYR A 225 -1.80 -23.07 -34.48
N THR A 226 -0.97 -23.24 -35.52
CA THR A 226 -0.92 -22.26 -36.61
C THR A 226 -2.29 -22.15 -37.24
N TYR A 227 -2.84 -20.92 -37.27
CA TYR A 227 -4.12 -20.66 -37.87
C TYR A 227 -3.95 -20.75 -39.42
N ILE A 228 -4.59 -21.75 -40.06
CA ILE A 228 -4.68 -21.86 -41.52
C ILE A 228 -6.05 -21.35 -41.93
N PRO A 229 -6.16 -20.21 -42.63
CA PRO A 229 -7.45 -19.73 -43.16
C PRO A 229 -8.11 -20.79 -44.03
N LYS A 230 -9.35 -21.16 -43.72
CA LYS A 230 -10.15 -21.96 -44.63
C LYS A 230 -10.49 -21.07 -45.82
N PHE A 231 -9.89 -21.36 -46.99
CA PHE A 231 -10.29 -20.72 -48.21
C PHE A 231 -11.78 -21.00 -48.43
N LYS A 232 -12.60 -19.94 -48.54
CA LYS A 232 -13.97 -20.07 -49.08
C LYS A 232 -13.81 -20.62 -50.50
N LYS A 233 -14.27 -21.85 -50.76
CA LYS A 233 -14.46 -22.31 -52.15
C LYS A 233 -15.37 -21.27 -52.81
N LYS A 234 -14.86 -20.57 -53.82
CA LYS A 234 -15.73 -19.76 -54.70
C LYS A 234 -16.70 -20.75 -55.35
N GLN A 235 -17.99 -20.56 -55.05
CA GLN A 235 -19.09 -21.14 -55.83
C GLN A 235 -19.12 -20.49 -57.19
#